data_4bf81e1de3c99199e891b6fd643c676d
#
_entry.id   4bf81e1de3c99199e891b6fd643c676d
#
_cell.length_a   1.000
_cell.length_b   1.000
_cell.length_c   1.000
_cell.angle_alpha   90.00
_cell.angle_beta   90.00
_cell.angle_gamma   90.00
#
_symmetry.space_group_name_H-M   'P 1'
#
loop_
_entity.id
_entity.type
_entity.pdbx_description
1 polymer ?
#
loop_
_entity_poly.entity_id
_entity_poly.type
_entity_poly.pdbx_seq_one_letter_code
_entity_poly.pdbx_strand_id
1 'polypeptide(L)'
;MKVRTKGLLFDMDGVLISSLGSVERSWQTWAESKGLDARETIKTAHGMRAFETVRKLMPDGDHAAELKVVEDLEMEDIADLQVLEGVVSILQLLPQKYWTIVTSATERLARRRLAVAGIPLPARIITADMVANGKPHPEPYRRGAEILGLATEDCLVIEDSTSGAKAGHAAGCKVLATTFSHSIDQLEAADWIVESLGKVKITILHEDQGLVLEFTSLK
;
A
#
# COMPACT_ATOMS: atom_id res chain seq x y z
N MET A 1 21.38 -0.77 -9.20
CA MET A 1 20.74 -2.08 -9.39
C MET A 1 19.92 -2.08 -10.66
N LYS A 2 19.74 -3.27 -11.31
CA LYS A 2 18.78 -3.44 -12.41
C LYS A 2 17.92 -4.65 -12.11
N VAL A 3 16.60 -4.44 -12.05
CA VAL A 3 15.62 -5.48 -11.74
C VAL A 3 14.66 -5.62 -12.91
N ARG A 4 14.42 -6.86 -13.36
CA ARG A 4 13.41 -7.17 -14.38
C ARG A 4 12.16 -7.70 -13.71
N THR A 5 11.00 -7.29 -14.22
CA THR A 5 9.68 -7.75 -13.78
C THR A 5 8.70 -7.69 -14.95
N LYS A 6 7.61 -8.44 -14.88
CA LYS A 6 6.52 -8.35 -15.86
C LYS A 6 5.36 -7.49 -15.36
N GLY A 7 5.24 -7.30 -14.02
CA GLY A 7 4.20 -6.48 -13.43
C GLY A 7 4.61 -5.81 -12.13
N LEU A 8 3.96 -4.68 -11.82
CA LEU A 8 4.15 -3.91 -10.60
C LEU A 8 2.88 -3.97 -9.75
N LEU A 9 3.03 -4.33 -8.48
CA LEU A 9 1.97 -4.37 -7.49
C LEU A 9 2.25 -3.25 -6.48
N PHE A 10 1.61 -2.10 -6.68
CA PHE A 10 1.80 -0.94 -5.82
C PHE A 10 0.92 -1.03 -4.57
N ASP A 11 1.48 -0.86 -3.39
CA ASP A 11 0.69 -0.35 -2.30
C ASP A 11 0.22 1.09 -2.59
N MET A 12 -0.73 1.59 -1.84
CA MET A 12 -1.32 2.90 -2.04
C MET A 12 -0.76 3.94 -1.06
N ASP A 13 -1.03 3.74 0.22
CA ASP A 13 -0.71 4.70 1.28
C ASP A 13 0.78 4.58 1.67
N GLY A 14 1.56 5.66 1.53
CA GLY A 14 3.01 5.65 1.72
C GLY A 14 3.82 5.23 0.49
N VAL A 15 3.15 4.83 -0.61
CA VAL A 15 3.79 4.48 -1.89
C VAL A 15 3.34 5.39 -3.02
N LEU A 16 2.05 5.49 -3.26
CA LEU A 16 1.48 6.36 -4.30
C LEU A 16 1.07 7.72 -3.74
N ILE A 17 0.54 7.72 -2.51
CA ILE A 17 0.03 8.90 -1.82
C ILE A 17 0.54 8.96 -0.38
N SER A 18 0.70 10.17 0.12
CA SER A 18 0.87 10.45 1.55
C SER A 18 -0.51 10.62 2.18
N SER A 19 -0.82 9.79 3.18
CA SER A 19 -2.05 9.85 3.96
C SER A 19 -1.82 9.75 5.47
N LEU A 20 -0.55 9.73 5.91
CA LEU A 20 -0.17 9.49 7.30
C LEU A 20 -0.86 10.45 8.27
N GLY A 21 -0.88 11.75 7.97
CA GLY A 21 -1.51 12.73 8.85
C GLY A 21 -3.01 12.50 9.00
N SER A 22 -3.72 12.19 7.90
CA SER A 22 -5.15 11.84 7.92
C SER A 22 -5.40 10.59 8.75
N VAL A 23 -4.63 9.52 8.51
CA VAL A 23 -4.73 8.26 9.27
C VAL A 23 -4.52 8.50 10.77
N GLU A 24 -3.43 9.19 11.14
CA GLU A 24 -3.11 9.48 12.54
C GLU A 24 -4.22 10.28 13.24
N ARG A 25 -4.71 11.35 12.62
CA ARG A 25 -5.79 12.18 13.21
C ARG A 25 -7.10 11.41 13.33
N SER A 26 -7.44 10.59 12.35
CA SER A 26 -8.66 9.77 12.37
C SER A 26 -8.60 8.73 13.48
N TRP A 27 -7.50 8.00 13.60
CA TRP A 27 -7.30 7.04 14.68
C TRP A 27 -7.18 7.68 16.06
N GLN A 28 -6.57 8.86 16.16
CA GLN A 28 -6.56 9.64 17.40
C GLN A 28 -7.99 10.00 17.82
N THR A 29 -8.76 10.60 16.92
CA THR A 29 -10.16 11.00 17.18
C THR A 29 -11.01 9.80 17.59
N TRP A 30 -10.87 8.67 16.90
CA TRP A 30 -11.58 7.44 17.23
C TRP A 30 -11.18 6.91 18.62
N ALA A 31 -9.87 6.82 18.90
CA ALA A 31 -9.34 6.33 20.18
C ALA A 31 -9.84 7.19 21.36
N GLU A 32 -9.76 8.52 21.24
CA GLU A 32 -10.25 9.45 22.25
C GLU A 32 -11.76 9.27 22.51
N SER A 33 -12.57 9.05 21.47
CA SER A 33 -14.01 8.79 21.59
C SER A 33 -14.33 7.49 22.35
N LYS A 34 -13.38 6.54 22.40
CA LYS A 34 -13.52 5.24 23.08
C LYS A 34 -12.77 5.19 24.41
N GLY A 35 -12.09 6.26 24.81
CA GLY A 35 -11.26 6.27 26.03
C GLY A 35 -10.01 5.40 25.92
N LEU A 36 -9.53 5.13 24.70
CA LEU A 36 -8.32 4.36 24.41
C LEU A 36 -7.09 5.28 24.32
N ASP A 37 -5.91 4.71 24.52
CA ASP A 37 -4.64 5.42 24.32
C ASP A 37 -4.43 5.66 22.80
N ALA A 38 -4.39 6.93 22.40
CA ALA A 38 -4.28 7.32 21.00
C ALA A 38 -2.93 6.88 20.39
N ARG A 39 -1.83 6.95 21.13
CA ARG A 39 -0.49 6.57 20.63
C ARG A 39 -0.40 5.08 20.34
N GLU A 40 -0.86 4.24 21.27
CA GLU A 40 -0.85 2.79 21.08
C GLU A 40 -1.86 2.38 20.01
N THR A 41 -2.98 3.09 19.86
CA THR A 41 -3.94 2.89 18.77
C THR A 41 -3.32 3.17 17.42
N ILE A 42 -2.71 4.34 17.21
CA ILE A 42 -2.04 4.73 15.97
C ILE A 42 -0.94 3.72 15.61
N LYS A 43 -0.10 3.37 16.58
CA LYS A 43 0.95 2.37 16.39
C LYS A 43 0.41 1.00 15.96
N THR A 44 -0.75 0.60 16.48
CA THR A 44 -1.41 -0.65 16.11
C THR A 44 -2.01 -0.58 14.70
N ALA A 45 -2.52 0.59 14.31
CA ALA A 45 -3.17 0.79 13.01
C ALA A 45 -2.18 0.83 11.84
N HIS A 46 -0.94 1.26 12.07
CA HIS A 46 0.04 1.40 10.99
C HIS A 46 0.28 0.08 10.23
N GLY A 47 -0.02 0.07 8.93
CA GLY A 47 0.22 -1.05 8.03
C GLY A 47 -0.73 -2.26 8.20
N MET A 48 -1.77 -2.12 9.06
CA MET A 48 -2.82 -3.12 9.24
C MET A 48 -4.13 -2.67 8.62
N ARG A 49 -5.02 -3.63 8.32
CA ARG A 49 -6.41 -3.29 7.96
C ARG A 49 -7.13 -2.67 9.15
N ALA A 50 -7.89 -1.62 8.91
CA ALA A 50 -8.67 -0.94 9.97
C ALA A 50 -9.59 -1.91 10.72
N PHE A 51 -10.23 -2.87 10.04
CA PHE A 51 -11.05 -3.92 10.66
C PHE A 51 -10.28 -4.75 11.69
N GLU A 52 -9.04 -5.14 11.39
CA GLU A 52 -8.21 -5.94 12.30
C GLU A 52 -7.74 -5.12 13.50
N THR A 53 -7.45 -3.84 13.28
CA THR A 53 -7.10 -2.89 14.34
C THR A 53 -8.27 -2.71 15.30
N VAL A 54 -9.47 -2.43 14.78
CA VAL A 54 -10.69 -2.29 15.58
C VAL A 54 -10.95 -3.56 16.39
N ARG A 55 -10.91 -4.73 15.74
CA ARG A 55 -11.14 -6.03 16.40
C ARG A 55 -10.14 -6.30 17.52
N LYS A 56 -8.89 -5.91 17.35
CA LYS A 56 -7.83 -6.08 18.35
C LYS A 56 -8.02 -5.16 19.55
N LEU A 57 -8.43 -3.89 19.31
CA LEU A 57 -8.56 -2.88 20.35
C LEU A 57 -9.92 -2.92 21.07
N MET A 58 -10.95 -3.41 20.42
CA MET A 58 -12.31 -3.56 20.95
C MET A 58 -12.86 -4.96 20.66
N PRO A 59 -12.35 -6.03 21.30
CA PRO A 59 -12.71 -7.41 20.97
C PRO A 59 -14.22 -7.71 21.11
N ASP A 60 -14.90 -7.03 22.03
CA ASP A 60 -16.33 -7.21 22.30
C ASP A 60 -17.21 -6.14 21.64
N GLY A 61 -16.63 -5.29 20.75
CA GLY A 61 -17.35 -4.20 20.09
C GLY A 61 -18.10 -4.61 18.81
N ASP A 62 -18.96 -3.73 18.32
CA ASP A 62 -19.52 -3.84 16.95
C ASP A 62 -18.43 -3.40 15.94
N HIS A 63 -17.62 -4.35 15.51
CA HIS A 63 -16.47 -4.08 14.63
C HIS A 63 -16.87 -3.44 13.30
N ALA A 64 -18.05 -3.76 12.77
CA ALA A 64 -18.52 -3.18 11.51
C ALA A 64 -18.91 -1.71 11.67
N ALA A 65 -19.61 -1.40 12.75
CA ALA A 65 -19.97 -0.01 13.08
C ALA A 65 -18.73 0.84 13.37
N GLU A 66 -17.77 0.30 14.14
CA GLU A 66 -16.54 1.01 14.48
C GLU A 66 -15.63 1.21 13.27
N LEU A 67 -15.50 0.21 12.39
CA LEU A 67 -14.80 0.35 11.11
C LEU A 67 -15.39 1.50 10.29
N LYS A 68 -16.72 1.58 10.23
CA LYS A 68 -17.40 2.65 9.50
C LYS A 68 -17.07 4.02 10.07
N VAL A 69 -16.99 4.16 11.40
CA VAL A 69 -16.64 5.43 12.04
C VAL A 69 -15.23 5.86 11.64
N VAL A 70 -14.25 4.97 11.75
CA VAL A 70 -12.85 5.26 11.33
C VAL A 70 -12.81 5.63 9.86
N GLU A 71 -13.46 4.85 9.00
CA GLU A 71 -13.49 5.11 7.56
C GLU A 71 -14.14 6.46 7.22
N ASP A 72 -15.23 6.83 7.88
CA ASP A 72 -15.90 8.12 7.67
C ASP A 72 -14.96 9.27 8.08
N LEU A 73 -14.23 9.16 9.19
CA LEU A 73 -13.21 10.13 9.59
C LEU A 73 -12.10 10.28 8.53
N GLU A 74 -11.57 9.17 8.04
CA GLU A 74 -10.54 9.17 6.99
C GLU A 74 -11.05 9.67 5.63
N MET A 75 -12.34 9.52 5.34
CA MET A 75 -12.98 10.03 4.13
C MET A 75 -13.16 11.55 4.14
N GLU A 76 -13.33 12.13 5.33
CA GLU A 76 -13.50 13.58 5.53
C GLU A 76 -12.13 14.29 5.61
N ASP A 77 -11.14 13.66 6.22
CA ASP A 77 -9.81 14.23 6.42
C ASP A 77 -8.88 13.96 5.23
N ILE A 78 -8.93 14.85 4.25
CA ILE A 78 -8.13 14.79 3.02
C ILE A 78 -7.18 15.98 2.86
N ALA A 79 -7.03 16.82 3.89
CA ALA A 79 -6.39 18.13 3.77
C ALA A 79 -4.90 18.06 3.40
N ASP A 80 -4.19 17.03 3.82
CA ASP A 80 -2.76 16.81 3.58
C ASP A 80 -2.45 15.61 2.66
N LEU A 81 -3.47 15.14 1.94
CA LEU A 81 -3.30 14.05 0.99
C LEU A 81 -2.54 14.53 -0.25
N GLN A 82 -1.37 13.96 -0.50
CA GLN A 82 -0.47 14.36 -1.59
C GLN A 82 0.03 13.15 -2.36
N VAL A 83 0.27 13.35 -3.66
CA VAL A 83 0.95 12.34 -4.50
C VAL A 83 2.44 12.36 -4.18
N LEU A 84 3.02 11.18 -3.97
CA LEU A 84 4.43 11.05 -3.62
C LEU A 84 5.35 11.25 -4.83
N GLU A 85 6.62 11.53 -4.54
CA GLU A 85 7.65 11.83 -5.53
C GLU A 85 7.83 10.67 -6.53
N GLY A 86 7.87 10.99 -7.81
CA GLY A 86 8.07 10.03 -8.91
C GLY A 86 6.81 9.31 -9.40
N VAL A 87 5.73 9.29 -8.61
CA VAL A 87 4.50 8.53 -8.91
C VAL A 87 3.86 8.98 -10.23
N VAL A 88 3.66 10.29 -10.40
CA VAL A 88 3.02 10.83 -11.63
C VAL A 88 3.79 10.41 -12.87
N SER A 89 5.12 10.58 -12.87
CA SER A 89 5.97 10.24 -14.00
C SER A 89 5.94 8.75 -14.32
N ILE A 90 5.93 7.90 -13.29
CA ILE A 90 5.87 6.44 -13.45
C ILE A 90 4.52 6.02 -14.01
N LEU A 91 3.41 6.49 -13.44
CA LEU A 91 2.07 6.09 -13.88
C LEU A 91 1.71 6.62 -15.27
N GLN A 92 2.23 7.78 -15.67
CA GLN A 92 2.08 8.29 -17.04
C GLN A 92 2.87 7.46 -18.07
N LEU A 93 4.01 6.89 -17.66
CA LEU A 93 4.82 6.05 -18.52
C LEU A 93 4.20 4.64 -18.70
N LEU A 94 3.58 4.09 -17.65
CA LEU A 94 3.19 2.69 -17.59
C LEU A 94 1.80 2.43 -18.18
N PRO A 95 1.66 1.61 -19.25
CA PRO A 95 0.36 1.05 -19.63
C PRO A 95 -0.26 0.24 -18.48
N GLN A 96 -1.57 0.32 -18.34
CA GLN A 96 -2.30 -0.33 -17.23
C GLN A 96 -2.12 -1.85 -17.12
N LYS A 97 -1.78 -2.52 -18.21
CA LYS A 97 -1.51 -3.97 -18.22
C LYS A 97 -0.30 -4.37 -17.36
N TYR A 98 0.58 -3.42 -17.02
CA TYR A 98 1.79 -3.69 -16.26
C TYR A 98 1.67 -3.40 -14.76
N TRP A 99 0.54 -2.90 -14.28
CA TRP A 99 0.45 -2.55 -12.87
C TRP A 99 -0.97 -2.60 -12.32
N THR A 100 -1.06 -2.81 -11.02
CA THR A 100 -2.29 -2.66 -10.24
C THR A 100 -1.98 -2.15 -8.83
N ILE A 101 -3.03 -1.81 -8.08
CA ILE A 101 -2.95 -1.36 -6.69
C ILE A 101 -3.40 -2.48 -5.77
N VAL A 102 -2.67 -2.68 -4.68
CA VAL A 102 -2.95 -3.67 -3.62
C VAL A 102 -2.86 -2.97 -2.27
N THR A 103 -4.00 -2.53 -1.72
CA THR A 103 -4.07 -1.70 -0.53
C THR A 103 -4.78 -2.38 0.64
N SER A 104 -4.43 -1.95 1.87
CA SER A 104 -5.14 -2.30 3.11
C SER A 104 -6.35 -1.40 3.39
N ALA A 105 -6.60 -0.38 2.57
CA ALA A 105 -7.82 0.42 2.59
C ALA A 105 -9.01 -0.37 2.00
N THR A 106 -10.23 -0.05 2.42
CA THR A 106 -11.45 -0.53 1.77
C THR A 106 -11.59 0.07 0.37
N GLU A 107 -12.42 -0.53 -0.49
CA GLU A 107 -12.65 -0.02 -1.84
C GLU A 107 -13.19 1.42 -1.81
N ARG A 108 -14.09 1.71 -0.91
CA ARG A 108 -14.68 3.04 -0.72
C ARG A 108 -13.61 4.09 -0.43
N LEU A 109 -12.74 3.83 0.55
CA LEU A 109 -11.66 4.74 0.96
C LEU A 109 -10.59 4.88 -0.12
N ALA A 110 -10.16 3.76 -0.72
CA ALA A 110 -9.15 3.76 -1.78
C ALA A 110 -9.59 4.59 -2.98
N ARG A 111 -10.83 4.42 -3.45
CA ARG A 111 -11.37 5.21 -4.57
C ARG A 111 -11.42 6.70 -4.24
N ARG A 112 -11.82 7.06 -3.02
CA ARG A 112 -11.86 8.46 -2.57
C ARG A 112 -10.47 9.09 -2.58
N ARG A 113 -9.49 8.43 -1.97
CA ARG A 113 -8.11 8.92 -1.90
C ARG A 113 -7.48 9.07 -3.28
N LEU A 114 -7.60 8.07 -4.15
CA LEU A 114 -7.08 8.11 -5.52
C LEU A 114 -7.74 9.21 -6.36
N ALA A 115 -9.05 9.42 -6.22
CA ALA A 115 -9.77 10.50 -6.90
C ALA A 115 -9.29 11.90 -6.46
N VAL A 116 -9.12 12.10 -5.15
CA VAL A 116 -8.61 13.38 -4.60
C VAL A 116 -7.17 13.63 -5.04
N ALA A 117 -6.33 12.58 -5.06
CA ALA A 117 -4.95 12.67 -5.50
C ALA A 117 -4.80 12.81 -7.03
N GLY A 118 -5.87 12.66 -7.81
CA GLY A 118 -5.82 12.68 -9.27
C GLY A 118 -5.05 11.50 -9.88
N ILE A 119 -4.93 10.39 -9.13
CA ILE A 119 -4.27 9.18 -9.62
C ILE A 119 -5.27 8.36 -10.45
N PRO A 120 -4.89 7.92 -11.69
CA PRO A 120 -5.76 7.09 -12.50
C PRO A 120 -6.04 5.75 -11.79
N LEU A 121 -7.33 5.42 -11.68
CA LEU A 121 -7.74 4.14 -11.09
C LEU A 121 -7.56 3.03 -12.13
N PRO A 122 -6.81 1.95 -11.81
CA PRO A 122 -6.76 0.77 -12.66
C PRO A 122 -8.15 0.12 -12.81
N ALA A 123 -8.36 -0.63 -13.89
CA ALA A 123 -9.62 -1.32 -14.13
C ALA A 123 -10.03 -2.25 -12.97
N ARG A 124 -9.06 -2.83 -12.30
CA ARG A 124 -9.23 -3.65 -11.09
C ARG A 124 -8.12 -3.32 -10.09
N ILE A 125 -8.45 -3.31 -8.80
CA ILE A 125 -7.55 -3.15 -7.66
C ILE A 125 -7.84 -4.23 -6.63
N ILE A 126 -6.92 -4.47 -5.71
CA ILE A 126 -7.16 -5.29 -4.52
C ILE A 126 -7.26 -4.38 -3.32
N THR A 127 -8.35 -4.51 -2.58
CA THR A 127 -8.68 -3.72 -1.38
C THR A 127 -8.93 -4.63 -0.18
N ALA A 128 -9.00 -4.07 1.02
CA ALA A 128 -9.14 -4.81 2.27
C ALA A 128 -10.38 -5.72 2.30
N ASP A 129 -11.47 -5.25 1.73
CA ASP A 129 -12.77 -5.92 1.67
C ASP A 129 -12.85 -7.03 0.60
N MET A 130 -11.85 -7.13 -0.26
CA MET A 130 -11.75 -8.16 -1.30
C MET A 130 -10.97 -9.40 -0.85
N VAL A 131 -10.29 -9.40 0.29
CA VAL A 131 -9.43 -10.48 0.78
C VAL A 131 -9.89 -11.01 2.14
N ALA A 132 -9.76 -12.31 2.35
CA ALA A 132 -10.03 -12.91 3.65
C ALA A 132 -8.96 -12.49 4.68
N ASN A 133 -7.69 -12.50 4.27
CA ASN A 133 -6.57 -12.18 5.13
C ASN A 133 -5.79 -10.98 4.57
N GLY A 134 -5.63 -9.91 5.38
CA GLY A 134 -4.84 -8.74 5.05
C GLY A 134 -3.33 -8.94 5.24
N LYS A 135 -2.52 -7.97 4.82
CA LYS A 135 -1.09 -7.91 5.09
C LYS A 135 -0.83 -8.07 6.60
N PRO A 136 0.13 -8.90 7.06
CA PRO A 136 1.25 -9.50 6.32
C PRO A 136 0.94 -10.83 5.62
N HIS A 137 -0.31 -11.30 5.57
CA HIS A 137 -0.67 -12.51 4.83
C HIS A 137 -0.44 -12.29 3.31
N PRO A 138 0.02 -13.32 2.55
CA PRO A 138 0.35 -13.16 1.13
C PRO A 138 -0.84 -13.00 0.20
N GLU A 139 -2.06 -13.25 0.67
CA GLU A 139 -3.27 -13.26 -0.17
C GLU A 139 -3.45 -11.99 -1.01
N PRO A 140 -3.29 -10.76 -0.47
CA PRO A 140 -3.49 -9.54 -1.26
C PRO A 140 -2.59 -9.47 -2.50
N TYR A 141 -1.31 -9.79 -2.36
CA TYR A 141 -0.36 -9.74 -3.47
C TYR A 141 -0.50 -10.89 -4.45
N ARG A 142 -0.88 -12.10 -3.99
CA ARG A 142 -1.25 -13.20 -4.90
C ARG A 142 -2.43 -12.81 -5.78
N ARG A 143 -3.48 -12.23 -5.21
CA ARG A 143 -4.62 -11.72 -5.97
C ARG A 143 -4.26 -10.55 -6.88
N GLY A 144 -3.32 -9.70 -6.46
CA GLY A 144 -2.78 -8.64 -7.32
C GLY A 144 -2.09 -9.20 -8.57
N ALA A 145 -1.28 -10.24 -8.42
CA ALA A 145 -0.65 -10.94 -9.55
C ALA A 145 -1.70 -11.60 -10.47
N GLU A 146 -2.72 -12.24 -9.90
CA GLU A 146 -3.86 -12.81 -10.65
C GLU A 146 -4.59 -11.78 -11.51
N ILE A 147 -4.79 -10.55 -11.00
CA ILE A 147 -5.40 -9.44 -11.76
C ILE A 147 -4.60 -9.13 -13.03
N LEU A 148 -3.27 -9.18 -12.94
CA LEU A 148 -2.37 -8.94 -14.07
C LEU A 148 -2.21 -10.18 -14.97
N GLY A 149 -2.73 -11.34 -14.56
CA GLY A 149 -2.54 -12.60 -15.29
C GLY A 149 -1.09 -13.11 -15.21
N LEU A 150 -0.37 -12.79 -14.13
CA LEU A 150 1.04 -13.10 -13.94
C LEU A 150 1.25 -14.08 -12.77
N ALA A 151 2.36 -14.82 -12.82
CA ALA A 151 2.87 -15.54 -11.66
C ALA A 151 3.48 -14.53 -10.66
N THR A 152 3.46 -14.86 -9.37
CA THR A 152 3.95 -13.95 -8.32
C THR A 152 5.44 -13.65 -8.45
N GLU A 153 6.25 -14.63 -8.88
CA GLU A 153 7.67 -14.46 -9.16
C GLU A 153 7.99 -13.52 -10.33
N ASP A 154 7.02 -13.26 -11.19
CA ASP A 154 7.10 -12.31 -12.30
C ASP A 154 6.71 -10.88 -11.87
N CYS A 155 6.23 -10.69 -10.64
CA CYS A 155 5.77 -9.42 -10.10
C CYS A 155 6.79 -8.80 -9.14
N LEU A 156 6.86 -7.46 -9.17
CA LEU A 156 7.58 -6.66 -8.18
C LEU A 156 6.56 -5.88 -7.35
N VAL A 157 6.58 -6.12 -6.05
CA VAL A 157 5.81 -5.35 -5.06
C VAL A 157 6.55 -4.06 -4.75
N ILE A 158 5.83 -2.95 -4.71
CA ILE A 158 6.32 -1.65 -4.24
C ILE A 158 5.59 -1.33 -2.95
N GLU A 159 6.35 -1.13 -1.86
CA GLU A 159 5.83 -1.01 -0.50
C GLU A 159 6.58 0.04 0.32
N ASP A 160 6.08 0.36 1.52
CA ASP A 160 6.74 1.23 2.49
C ASP A 160 6.65 0.70 3.92
N SER A 161 5.85 -0.37 4.13
CA SER A 161 5.54 -0.92 5.45
C SER A 161 6.16 -2.30 5.69
N THR A 162 6.45 -2.60 6.98
CA THR A 162 6.93 -3.91 7.40
C THR A 162 5.93 -5.03 7.07
N SER A 163 4.63 -4.77 7.29
CA SER A 163 3.57 -5.77 7.04
C SER A 163 3.40 -6.06 5.56
N GLY A 164 3.47 -5.03 4.72
CA GLY A 164 3.35 -5.18 3.29
C GLY A 164 4.59 -5.82 2.66
N ALA A 165 5.79 -5.45 3.10
CA ALA A 165 7.02 -6.11 2.65
C ALA A 165 7.01 -7.62 2.98
N LYS A 166 6.58 -8.00 4.18
CA LYS A 166 6.39 -9.41 4.56
C LYS A 166 5.34 -10.10 3.71
N ALA A 167 4.21 -9.44 3.41
CA ALA A 167 3.17 -10.01 2.56
C ALA A 167 3.66 -10.26 1.13
N GLY A 168 4.38 -9.31 0.53
CA GLY A 168 4.96 -9.44 -0.80
C GLY A 168 5.98 -10.59 -0.87
N HIS A 169 6.90 -10.63 0.09
CA HIS A 169 7.88 -11.71 0.20
C HIS A 169 7.22 -13.09 0.40
N ALA A 170 6.23 -13.20 1.29
CA ALA A 170 5.48 -14.43 1.53
C ALA A 170 4.61 -14.86 0.34
N ALA A 171 4.23 -13.92 -0.53
CA ALA A 171 3.55 -14.23 -1.79
C ALA A 171 4.49 -14.85 -2.84
N GLY A 172 5.80 -14.74 -2.67
CA GLY A 172 6.81 -15.17 -3.63
C GLY A 172 7.21 -14.06 -4.62
N CYS A 173 6.76 -12.82 -4.39
CA CYS A 173 7.18 -11.67 -5.18
C CYS A 173 8.55 -11.16 -4.72
N LYS A 174 9.24 -10.45 -5.61
CA LYS A 174 10.30 -9.52 -5.20
C LYS A 174 9.68 -8.26 -4.61
N VAL A 175 10.40 -7.63 -3.67
CA VAL A 175 9.91 -6.45 -2.96
C VAL A 175 10.93 -5.31 -3.04
N LEU A 176 10.51 -4.16 -3.56
CA LEU A 176 11.20 -2.88 -3.48
C LEU A 176 10.45 -2.00 -2.48
N ALA A 177 11.09 -1.63 -1.39
CA ALA A 177 10.48 -0.75 -0.40
C ALA A 177 10.98 0.70 -0.52
N THR A 178 10.13 1.65 -0.13
CA THR A 178 10.51 3.05 0.10
C THR A 178 10.63 3.34 1.60
N THR A 179 11.43 4.32 1.99
CA THR A 179 11.60 4.71 3.41
C THR A 179 10.59 5.78 3.83
N PHE A 180 9.36 5.75 3.27
CA PHE A 180 8.36 6.78 3.57
C PHE A 180 7.84 6.67 5.01
N SER A 181 7.34 5.50 5.42
CA SER A 181 6.74 5.30 6.74
C SER A 181 7.63 4.53 7.72
N HIS A 182 8.60 3.76 7.24
CA HIS A 182 9.44 2.89 8.04
C HIS A 182 10.93 3.09 7.77
N SER A 183 11.75 2.88 8.80
CA SER A 183 13.21 2.88 8.67
C SER A 183 13.72 1.62 7.95
N ILE A 184 14.96 1.67 7.45
CA ILE A 184 15.61 0.56 6.74
C ILE A 184 15.59 -0.72 7.58
N ASP A 185 15.87 -0.62 8.90
CA ASP A 185 15.91 -1.77 9.81
C ASP A 185 14.54 -2.44 9.98
N GLN A 186 13.45 -1.72 9.76
CA GLN A 186 12.09 -2.25 9.83
C GLN A 186 11.65 -2.93 8.53
N LEU A 187 12.36 -2.68 7.43
CA LEU A 187 12.05 -3.18 6.08
C LEU A 187 12.89 -4.40 5.69
N GLU A 188 13.28 -5.23 6.66
CA GLU A 188 14.16 -6.39 6.45
C GLU A 188 13.64 -7.38 5.38
N ALA A 189 12.33 -7.53 5.26
CA ALA A 189 11.69 -8.43 4.30
C ALA A 189 11.74 -7.94 2.84
N ALA A 190 12.10 -6.66 2.59
CA ALA A 190 12.29 -6.15 1.25
C ALA A 190 13.60 -6.65 0.64
N ASP A 191 13.62 -6.97 -0.66
CA ASP A 191 14.84 -7.31 -1.40
C ASP A 191 15.73 -6.06 -1.61
N TRP A 192 15.09 -4.91 -1.83
CA TRP A 192 15.75 -3.60 -2.03
C TRP A 192 14.98 -2.48 -1.35
N ILE A 193 15.69 -1.42 -1.01
CA ILE A 193 15.12 -0.23 -0.36
C ILE A 193 15.63 1.01 -1.11
N VAL A 194 14.74 1.95 -1.38
CA VAL A 194 15.04 3.26 -1.95
C VAL A 194 14.42 4.37 -1.10
N GLU A 195 14.89 5.59 -1.26
CA GLU A 195 14.35 6.75 -0.55
C GLU A 195 12.92 7.07 -1.01
N SER A 196 12.70 7.10 -2.33
CA SER A 196 11.41 7.38 -2.96
C SER A 196 11.34 6.78 -4.36
N LEU A 197 10.15 6.73 -4.95
CA LEU A 197 9.97 6.35 -6.36
C LEU A 197 10.61 7.35 -7.33
N GLY A 198 10.87 8.58 -6.91
CA GLY A 198 11.65 9.56 -7.68
C GLY A 198 13.10 9.13 -7.96
N LYS A 199 13.63 8.16 -7.21
CA LYS A 199 14.97 7.59 -7.42
C LYS A 199 14.96 6.33 -8.30
N VAL A 200 13.80 5.96 -8.87
CA VAL A 200 13.62 4.75 -9.69
C VAL A 200 13.37 5.14 -11.14
N LYS A 201 14.22 4.69 -12.03
CA LYS A 201 14.00 4.80 -13.47
C LYS A 201 13.37 3.52 -14.00
N ILE A 202 12.25 3.63 -14.70
CA ILE A 202 11.56 2.49 -15.33
C ILE A 202 11.72 2.57 -16.85
N THR A 203 12.00 1.44 -17.46
CA THR A 203 12.06 1.26 -18.92
C THR A 203 11.15 0.11 -19.31
N ILE A 204 10.26 0.33 -20.28
CA ILE A 204 9.42 -0.71 -20.86
C ILE A 204 10.23 -1.42 -21.93
N LEU A 205 10.28 -2.75 -21.84
CA LEU A 205 10.95 -3.58 -22.84
C LEU A 205 10.05 -3.82 -24.05
N HIS A 206 10.64 -4.00 -25.24
CA HIS A 206 9.90 -4.32 -26.46
C HIS A 206 9.26 -5.72 -26.36
N GLU A 207 8.20 -5.94 -27.16
CA GLU A 207 7.57 -7.25 -27.38
C GLU A 207 7.01 -7.91 -26.10
N ASP A 208 6.43 -7.12 -25.18
CA ASP A 208 5.84 -7.62 -23.93
C ASP A 208 6.83 -8.35 -22.99
N GLN A 209 8.14 -8.09 -23.14
CA GLN A 209 9.18 -8.66 -22.28
C GLN A 209 9.18 -8.07 -20.85
N GLY A 210 8.23 -7.17 -20.53
CA GLY A 210 8.07 -6.58 -19.21
C GLY A 210 8.80 -5.26 -19.03
N LEU A 211 9.34 -5.06 -17.83
CA LEU A 211 9.89 -3.80 -17.35
C LEU A 211 11.31 -4.01 -16.80
N VAL A 212 12.15 -2.98 -16.91
CA VAL A 212 13.41 -2.86 -16.17
C VAL A 212 13.33 -1.67 -15.25
N LEU A 213 13.61 -1.89 -13.97
CA LEU A 213 13.78 -0.83 -12.97
C LEU A 213 15.28 -0.65 -12.68
N GLU A 214 15.74 0.59 -12.72
CA GLU A 214 17.12 0.97 -12.38
C GLU A 214 17.09 1.92 -11.18
N PHE A 215 17.84 1.60 -10.13
CA PHE A 215 17.92 2.39 -8.91
C PHE A 215 19.20 2.08 -8.11
N THR A 216 19.50 2.91 -7.11
CA THR A 216 20.53 2.62 -6.09
C THR A 216 19.82 2.17 -4.83
N SER A 217 20.09 0.95 -4.36
CA SER A 217 19.51 0.45 -3.11
C SER A 217 20.25 1.02 -1.90
N LEU A 218 19.50 1.32 -0.85
CA LEU A 218 20.00 1.74 0.48
C LEU A 218 20.38 0.54 1.37
N LYS A 219 19.99 -0.67 0.95
CA LYS A 219 20.29 -1.95 1.60
C LYS A 219 21.30 -2.73 0.80
#